data_ec9d26e9ae5caf1bb470fd7a63eee4b0
#
_entry.id   ec9d26e9ae5caf1bb470fd7a63eee4b0
#
_cell.length_a   1.000
_cell.length_b   1.000
_cell.length_c   1.000
_cell.angle_alpha   90.00
_cell.angle_beta   90.00
_cell.angle_gamma   90.00
#
_symmetry.space_group_name_H-M   'P 1'
#
loop_
_entity.id
_entity.type
_entity.pdbx_description
1 polymer ?
#
loop_
_entity_poly.entity_id
_entity_poly.type
_entity_poly.pdbx_seq_one_letter_code
_entity_poly.pdbx_strand_id
1 'polypeptide(L)'
;MRQTIMKVYMDALAGNIGVIRENIPENVRLMCVVKANAYGHDIVRSTLKLWQAGVDAFAVAIVEEARVLRDAGIYCPILILGGASDGSLREAVRIDASQAVYDLHMLDILQDEARRKGKRAMAHLKIDTGMCRIGVRGEDALDEILDHWKQCPDVEMEGIFTHFCVADTDLEYTRKQNEIFKRAIEKARAAGHNPIAHAAATSAMMIPEFQHDMVRPGIGIYGTGVPQLEGRLRLAQQLTTRPVRIQKIKAGDSVGYGRTFIAERDSVIMTLPIGYGDGYSRLLSNKADVLVRGRRAKLVGRVCMDMITADITDIPGVTMDDEVVIVGRQGSECITPEELAEMAQTIPYEIMLGFRARVAMEIVDRYRR
;
A
#
# COMPACT_ATOMS: atom_id res chain seq x y z
N MET A 1 -16.19 -16.89 18.71
CA MET A 1 -15.44 -15.85 18.00
C MET A 1 -15.67 -16.00 16.50
N ARG A 2 -15.76 -14.88 15.78
CA ARG A 2 -15.86 -14.90 14.31
C ARG A 2 -14.57 -15.51 13.72
N GLN A 3 -14.71 -16.40 12.75
CA GLN A 3 -13.59 -17.17 12.20
C GLN A 3 -13.00 -16.53 10.91
N THR A 4 -13.43 -15.28 10.59
CA THR A 4 -12.85 -14.51 9.47
C THR A 4 -11.61 -13.80 9.98
N ILE A 5 -10.44 -14.16 9.43
CA ILE A 5 -9.12 -13.74 9.92
C ILE A 5 -8.29 -13.26 8.74
N MET A 6 -7.67 -12.11 8.90
CA MET A 6 -6.59 -11.61 8.05
C MET A 6 -5.25 -12.07 8.65
N LYS A 7 -4.58 -12.99 8.00
CA LYS A 7 -3.21 -13.40 8.36
C LYS A 7 -2.21 -12.49 7.66
N VAL A 8 -1.25 -11.94 8.39
CA VAL A 8 -0.15 -11.12 7.84
C VAL A 8 1.18 -11.82 8.08
N TYR A 9 1.88 -12.11 6.99
CA TYR A 9 3.11 -12.90 6.98
C TYR A 9 4.35 -12.00 7.00
N MET A 10 5.01 -11.90 8.15
CA MET A 10 6.17 -11.03 8.34
C MET A 10 7.39 -11.49 7.53
N ASP A 11 7.59 -12.81 7.37
CA ASP A 11 8.67 -13.35 6.54
C ASP A 11 8.45 -13.09 5.04
N ALA A 12 7.21 -12.94 4.58
CA ALA A 12 6.92 -12.53 3.22
C ALA A 12 7.37 -11.08 2.98
N LEU A 13 7.08 -10.17 3.91
CA LEU A 13 7.56 -8.77 3.83
C LEU A 13 9.09 -8.72 3.74
N ALA A 14 9.80 -9.40 4.64
CA ALA A 14 11.26 -9.43 4.63
C ALA A 14 11.83 -10.07 3.35
N GLY A 15 11.23 -11.17 2.88
CA GLY A 15 11.62 -11.83 1.64
C GLY A 15 11.41 -10.94 0.40
N ASN A 16 10.30 -10.19 0.35
CA ASN A 16 10.03 -9.25 -0.73
C ASN A 16 11.07 -8.12 -0.78
N ILE A 17 11.54 -7.62 0.38
CA ILE A 17 12.64 -6.66 0.43
C ILE A 17 13.92 -7.26 -0.16
N GLY A 18 14.25 -8.51 0.17
CA GLY A 18 15.41 -9.21 -0.42
C GLY A 18 15.31 -9.25 -1.95
N VAL A 19 14.15 -9.66 -2.48
CA VAL A 19 13.91 -9.69 -3.93
C VAL A 19 14.01 -8.30 -4.57
N ILE A 20 13.48 -7.25 -3.94
CA ILE A 20 13.60 -5.87 -4.45
C ILE A 20 15.07 -5.44 -4.45
N ARG A 21 15.81 -5.68 -3.38
CA ARG A 21 17.24 -5.34 -3.26
C ARG A 21 18.12 -6.01 -4.32
N GLU A 22 17.84 -7.25 -4.69
CA GLU A 22 18.54 -7.95 -5.77
C GLU A 22 18.35 -7.30 -7.15
N ASN A 23 17.34 -6.45 -7.31
CA ASN A 23 16.93 -5.87 -8.59
C ASN A 23 17.10 -4.35 -8.66
N ILE A 24 17.69 -3.71 -7.67
CA ILE A 24 18.08 -2.29 -7.67
C ILE A 24 19.57 -2.18 -7.34
N PRO A 25 20.30 -1.15 -7.83
CA PRO A 25 21.70 -0.94 -7.51
C PRO A 25 21.94 -0.79 -6.00
N GLU A 26 23.08 -1.28 -5.50
CA GLU A 26 23.43 -1.22 -4.08
C GLU A 26 23.48 0.20 -3.50
N ASN A 27 23.88 1.18 -4.32
CA ASN A 27 23.94 2.58 -3.93
C ASN A 27 22.58 3.30 -3.91
N VAL A 28 21.51 2.67 -4.44
CA VAL A 28 20.17 3.22 -4.40
C VAL A 28 19.50 2.88 -3.06
N ARG A 29 19.10 3.91 -2.33
CA ARG A 29 18.43 3.75 -1.04
C ARG A 29 17.00 3.23 -1.23
N LEU A 30 16.47 2.57 -0.19
CA LEU A 30 15.13 1.99 -0.17
C LEU A 30 14.28 2.65 0.92
N MET A 31 13.27 3.43 0.53
CA MET A 31 12.26 4.01 1.42
C MET A 31 10.95 3.26 1.25
N CYS A 32 10.57 2.44 2.23
CA CYS A 32 9.31 1.70 2.18
C CYS A 32 8.11 2.55 2.58
N VAL A 33 7.03 2.51 1.78
CA VAL A 33 5.80 3.25 2.07
C VAL A 33 4.88 2.40 2.95
N VAL A 34 4.68 2.84 4.20
CA VAL A 34 3.92 2.11 5.23
C VAL A 34 2.66 2.86 5.71
N LYS A 35 2.19 3.84 4.94
CA LYS A 35 0.95 4.58 5.20
C LYS A 35 -0.29 3.68 5.23
N ALA A 36 -1.39 4.19 5.74
CA ALA A 36 -2.68 3.49 5.85
C ALA A 36 -2.52 2.14 6.58
N ASN A 37 -1.92 2.19 7.78
CA ASN A 37 -1.62 1.02 8.61
C ASN A 37 -0.78 -0.03 7.86
N ALA A 38 0.28 0.41 7.16
CA ALA A 38 1.10 -0.44 6.28
C ALA A 38 0.25 -1.18 5.23
N TYR A 39 -0.62 -0.43 4.51
CA TYR A 39 -1.59 -1.01 3.56
C TYR A 39 -2.45 -2.11 4.19
N GLY A 40 -2.83 -1.92 5.47
CA GLY A 40 -3.64 -2.88 6.21
C GLY A 40 -2.84 -4.03 6.88
N HIS A 41 -1.49 -3.94 6.94
CA HIS A 41 -0.62 -5.02 7.43
C HIS A 41 -0.03 -4.78 8.84
N ASP A 42 -0.61 -3.91 9.67
CA ASP A 42 -0.08 -3.47 10.97
C ASP A 42 1.21 -2.64 10.81
N ILE A 43 1.04 -1.33 10.92
CA ILE A 43 2.13 -0.37 10.65
C ILE A 43 3.36 -0.58 11.55
N VAL A 44 3.17 -0.91 12.84
CA VAL A 44 4.27 -1.07 13.80
C VAL A 44 5.07 -2.34 13.50
N ARG A 45 4.40 -3.49 13.42
CA ARG A 45 5.05 -4.80 13.23
C ARG A 45 5.68 -4.91 11.85
N SER A 46 4.98 -4.43 10.83
CA SER A 46 5.51 -4.40 9.46
C SER A 46 6.74 -3.49 9.36
N THR A 47 6.70 -2.27 9.93
CA THR A 47 7.85 -1.36 9.88
C THR A 47 9.06 -1.92 10.62
N LEU A 48 8.87 -2.50 11.81
CA LEU A 48 9.95 -3.18 12.54
C LEU A 48 10.57 -4.31 11.73
N LYS A 49 9.74 -5.15 11.09
CA LYS A 49 10.21 -6.26 10.27
C LYS A 49 10.97 -5.79 9.03
N LEU A 50 10.47 -4.78 8.37
CA LEU A 50 11.10 -4.17 7.19
C LEU A 50 12.42 -3.50 7.56
N TRP A 51 12.50 -2.81 8.70
CA TRP A 51 13.74 -2.21 9.18
C TRP A 51 14.81 -3.27 9.47
N GLN A 52 14.42 -4.36 10.15
CA GLN A 52 15.31 -5.52 10.35
C GLN A 52 15.79 -6.16 9.03
N ALA A 53 15.01 -6.03 7.95
CA ALA A 53 15.37 -6.49 6.61
C ALA A 53 16.27 -5.52 5.82
N GLY A 54 16.73 -4.41 6.43
CA GLY A 54 17.68 -3.48 5.83
C GLY A 54 17.05 -2.38 4.97
N VAL A 55 15.84 -1.94 5.31
CA VAL A 55 15.21 -0.75 4.71
C VAL A 55 15.86 0.52 5.28
N ASP A 56 16.16 1.51 4.43
CA ASP A 56 16.90 2.72 4.83
C ASP A 56 16.00 3.80 5.45
N ALA A 57 14.75 3.88 5.00
CA ALA A 57 13.79 4.90 5.44
C ALA A 57 12.34 4.42 5.24
N PHE A 58 11.41 5.11 5.88
CA PHE A 58 9.98 4.86 5.72
C PHE A 58 9.24 6.12 5.29
N ALA A 59 8.09 5.92 4.63
CA ALA A 59 7.20 7.02 4.28
C ALA A 59 5.77 6.73 4.72
N VAL A 60 5.13 7.74 5.31
CA VAL A 60 3.74 7.73 5.77
C VAL A 60 2.95 8.85 5.11
N ALA A 61 1.63 8.86 5.25
CA ALA A 61 0.80 9.90 4.67
C ALA A 61 0.64 11.12 5.59
N ILE A 62 0.51 10.90 6.88
CA ILE A 62 0.15 11.91 7.88
C ILE A 62 1.03 11.80 9.14
N VAL A 63 1.08 12.87 9.92
CA VAL A 63 1.93 12.94 11.12
C VAL A 63 1.50 11.94 12.20
N GLU A 64 0.22 11.62 12.28
CA GLU A 64 -0.33 10.65 13.24
C GLU A 64 0.26 9.24 13.01
N GLU A 65 0.46 8.83 11.76
CA GLU A 65 1.13 7.56 11.43
C GLU A 65 2.61 7.57 11.84
N ALA A 66 3.30 8.70 11.60
CA ALA A 66 4.68 8.87 12.06
C ALA A 66 4.78 8.80 13.59
N ARG A 67 3.84 9.42 14.31
CA ARG A 67 3.76 9.38 15.77
C ARG A 67 3.59 7.94 16.28
N VAL A 68 2.67 7.16 15.70
CA VAL A 68 2.48 5.75 16.07
C VAL A 68 3.79 4.97 15.98
N LEU A 69 4.61 5.23 14.97
CA LEU A 69 5.92 4.60 14.82
C LEU A 69 6.91 5.07 15.87
N ARG A 70 6.94 6.38 16.17
CA ARG A 70 7.81 6.95 17.22
C ARG A 70 7.45 6.43 18.63
N ASP A 71 6.15 6.36 18.93
CA ASP A 71 5.64 5.84 20.22
C ASP A 71 5.96 4.34 20.37
N ALA A 72 6.09 3.62 19.26
CA ALA A 72 6.56 2.23 19.23
C ALA A 72 8.10 2.08 19.31
N GLY A 73 8.85 3.18 19.48
CA GLY A 73 10.31 3.15 19.58
C GLY A 73 11.05 3.01 18.25
N ILE A 74 10.41 3.33 17.14
CA ILE A 74 11.01 3.26 15.80
C ILE A 74 11.62 4.63 15.45
N TYR A 75 12.95 4.76 15.49
CA TYR A 75 13.69 6.01 15.27
C TYR A 75 14.40 6.10 13.92
N CYS A 76 14.10 5.20 12.98
CA CYS A 76 14.58 5.32 11.59
C CYS A 76 14.05 6.60 10.91
N PRO A 77 14.64 7.06 9.79
CA PRO A 77 14.12 8.16 8.99
C PRO A 77 12.68 7.90 8.54
N ILE A 78 11.79 8.87 8.78
CA ILE A 78 10.37 8.80 8.38
C ILE A 78 10.02 10.07 7.64
N LEU A 79 9.54 9.94 6.40
CA LEU A 79 9.02 11.05 5.58
C LEU A 79 7.49 11.08 5.62
N ILE A 80 6.92 12.22 5.98
CA ILE A 80 5.49 12.49 5.86
C ILE A 80 5.23 13.05 4.45
N LEU A 81 4.53 12.27 3.60
CA LEU A 81 4.32 12.56 2.18
C LEU A 81 3.18 13.54 1.90
N GLY A 82 2.23 13.64 2.82
CA GLY A 82 1.00 14.41 2.65
C GLY A 82 1.14 15.89 2.98
N GLY A 83 0.11 16.65 2.61
CA GLY A 83 -0.09 18.00 3.10
C GLY A 83 -0.39 18.00 4.60
N ALA A 84 -0.04 19.10 5.27
CA ALA A 84 -0.12 19.19 6.70
C ALA A 84 -0.70 20.54 7.15
N SER A 85 -1.46 20.54 8.23
CA SER A 85 -1.82 21.77 8.96
C SER A 85 -0.62 22.30 9.73
N ASP A 86 -0.67 23.56 10.16
CA ASP A 86 0.38 24.17 11.00
C ASP A 86 0.71 23.31 12.24
N GLY A 87 -0.32 22.76 12.88
CA GLY A 87 -0.17 21.86 14.01
C GLY A 87 0.60 20.60 13.68
N SER A 88 0.29 20.00 12.52
CA SER A 88 0.96 18.80 12.00
C SER A 88 2.42 19.08 11.62
N LEU A 89 2.69 20.23 10.99
CA LEU A 89 4.06 20.68 10.66
C LEU A 89 4.91 20.84 11.92
N ARG A 90 4.38 21.53 12.94
CA ARG A 90 5.06 21.68 14.23
C ARG A 90 5.32 20.33 14.92
N GLU A 91 4.36 19.42 14.82
CA GLU A 91 4.51 18.08 15.38
C GLU A 91 5.56 17.26 14.65
N ALA A 92 5.66 17.34 13.32
CA ALA A 92 6.70 16.66 12.54
C ALA A 92 8.10 17.01 13.07
N VAL A 93 8.36 18.31 13.36
CA VAL A 93 9.62 18.76 13.97
C VAL A 93 9.82 18.15 15.36
N ARG A 94 8.77 18.08 16.19
CA ARG A 94 8.84 17.56 17.57
C ARG A 94 9.23 16.09 17.61
N ILE A 95 8.70 15.31 16.69
CA ILE A 95 8.92 13.85 16.63
C ILE A 95 10.08 13.45 15.71
N ASP A 96 10.88 14.42 15.26
CA ASP A 96 12.02 14.19 14.34
C ASP A 96 11.61 13.40 13.08
N ALA A 97 10.51 13.82 12.44
CA ALA A 97 10.06 13.29 11.14
C ALA A 97 10.31 14.34 10.06
N SER A 98 10.73 13.86 8.88
CA SER A 98 10.89 14.71 7.68
C SER A 98 9.51 15.03 7.08
N GLN A 99 9.32 16.26 6.61
CA GLN A 99 8.05 16.72 6.04
C GLN A 99 8.20 17.02 4.54
N ALA A 100 7.25 16.57 3.72
CA ALA A 100 7.13 17.06 2.36
C ALA A 100 6.70 18.52 2.35
N VAL A 101 7.44 19.39 1.65
CA VAL A 101 7.23 20.83 1.58
C VAL A 101 7.02 21.25 0.12
N TYR A 102 6.08 22.16 -0.11
CA TYR A 102 5.76 22.63 -1.46
C TYR A 102 5.15 24.06 -1.51
N ASP A 103 5.16 24.77 -0.40
CA ASP A 103 4.83 26.20 -0.33
C ASP A 103 5.65 26.92 0.74
N LEU A 104 5.66 28.25 0.69
CA LEU A 104 6.49 29.11 1.55
C LEU A 104 6.02 29.06 3.01
N HIS A 105 4.69 29.04 3.22
CA HIS A 105 4.12 29.00 4.57
C HIS A 105 4.56 27.74 5.35
N MET A 106 4.66 26.60 4.66
CA MET A 106 5.15 25.36 5.29
C MET A 106 6.59 25.54 5.78
N LEU A 107 7.45 26.19 5.01
CA LEU A 107 8.83 26.50 5.41
C LEU A 107 8.87 27.40 6.65
N ASP A 108 8.04 28.47 6.69
CA ASP A 108 7.97 29.39 7.82
C ASP A 108 7.57 28.68 9.11
N ILE A 109 6.55 27.82 9.05
CA ILE A 109 6.09 27.05 10.22
C ILE A 109 7.17 26.08 10.71
N LEU A 110 7.85 25.37 9.80
CA LEU A 110 8.95 24.48 10.16
C LEU A 110 10.12 25.24 10.76
N GLN A 111 10.50 26.40 10.18
CA GLN A 111 11.56 27.27 10.67
C GLN A 111 11.28 27.78 12.09
N ASP A 112 10.05 28.31 12.32
CA ASP A 112 9.65 28.81 13.61
C ASP A 112 9.69 27.72 14.69
N GLU A 113 9.18 26.52 14.39
CA GLU A 113 9.17 25.43 15.37
C GLU A 113 10.57 24.87 15.60
N ALA A 114 11.40 24.72 14.55
CA ALA A 114 12.79 24.30 14.65
C ALA A 114 13.58 25.25 15.58
N ARG A 115 13.49 26.56 15.34
CA ARG A 115 14.11 27.58 16.18
C ARG A 115 13.60 27.51 17.62
N ARG A 116 12.29 27.42 17.81
CA ARG A 116 11.66 27.33 19.14
C ARG A 116 12.14 26.11 19.94
N LYS A 117 12.45 25.02 19.25
CA LYS A 117 12.90 23.75 19.86
C LYS A 117 14.41 23.60 19.93
N GLY A 118 15.19 24.52 19.32
CA GLY A 118 16.63 24.38 19.19
C GLY A 118 17.05 23.15 18.38
N LYS A 119 16.26 22.79 17.34
CA LYS A 119 16.47 21.63 16.46
C LYS A 119 16.62 22.07 15.02
N ARG A 120 17.03 21.15 14.15
CA ARG A 120 16.86 21.28 12.72
C ARG A 120 15.57 20.55 12.28
N ALA A 121 14.76 21.19 11.45
CA ALA A 121 13.65 20.53 10.77
C ALA A 121 14.18 19.87 9.48
N MET A 122 13.81 18.62 9.25
CA MET A 122 14.15 17.90 8.03
C MET A 122 12.99 18.01 7.03
N ALA A 123 13.28 18.41 5.79
CA ALA A 123 12.23 18.59 4.79
C ALA A 123 12.63 18.01 3.42
N HIS A 124 11.64 17.49 2.70
CA HIS A 124 11.78 17.06 1.32
C HIS A 124 10.98 17.99 0.41
N LEU A 125 11.66 18.68 -0.51
CA LEU A 125 11.00 19.52 -1.50
C LEU A 125 10.21 18.66 -2.48
N LYS A 126 8.90 18.86 -2.55
CA LYS A 126 8.02 18.15 -3.47
C LYS A 126 7.83 18.94 -4.76
N ILE A 127 8.17 18.32 -5.89
CA ILE A 127 7.99 18.89 -7.24
C ILE A 127 6.76 18.25 -7.90
N ASP A 128 5.88 19.08 -8.45
CA ASP A 128 4.81 18.62 -9.35
C ASP A 128 5.29 18.64 -10.79
N THR A 129 5.58 17.48 -11.32
CA THR A 129 6.04 17.29 -12.69
C THR A 129 4.92 16.94 -13.68
N GLY A 130 3.65 16.98 -13.23
CA GLY A 130 2.51 16.70 -14.09
C GLY A 130 1.41 15.83 -13.48
N MET A 131 1.53 15.44 -12.20
CA MET A 131 0.45 14.75 -11.49
C MET A 131 -0.67 15.71 -11.04
N CYS A 132 -0.37 17.00 -10.88
CA CYS A 132 -1.31 18.08 -10.52
C CYS A 132 -2.08 17.80 -9.22
N ARG A 133 -1.39 17.25 -8.20
CA ARG A 133 -2.00 16.94 -6.90
C ARG A 133 -1.44 17.80 -5.77
N ILE A 134 -0.14 17.76 -5.54
CA ILE A 134 0.63 18.59 -4.61
C ILE A 134 2.05 18.75 -5.16
N GLY A 135 2.72 19.85 -4.85
CA GLY A 135 4.11 20.10 -5.24
C GLY A 135 4.29 21.46 -5.90
N VAL A 136 5.52 21.96 -5.86
CA VAL A 136 5.95 23.17 -6.57
C VAL A 136 5.89 22.91 -8.07
N ARG A 137 5.23 23.80 -8.82
CA ARG A 137 5.03 23.66 -10.26
C ARG A 137 5.50 24.87 -11.02
N GLY A 138 6.33 24.62 -12.02
CA GLY A 138 6.93 25.67 -12.85
C GLY A 138 8.26 26.20 -12.29
N GLU A 139 8.99 26.86 -13.16
CA GLU A 139 10.34 27.33 -12.82
C GLU A 139 10.32 28.51 -11.87
N ASP A 140 9.40 29.47 -12.09
CA ASP A 140 9.29 30.68 -11.26
C ASP A 140 8.95 30.31 -9.79
N ALA A 141 7.99 29.41 -9.59
CA ALA A 141 7.62 28.95 -8.25
C ALA A 141 8.75 28.13 -7.58
N LEU A 142 9.55 27.40 -8.38
CA LEU A 142 10.72 26.70 -7.87
C LEU A 142 11.81 27.70 -7.45
N ASP A 143 12.06 28.73 -8.22
CA ASP A 143 13.04 29.76 -7.88
C ASP A 143 12.59 30.51 -6.62
N GLU A 144 11.32 30.88 -6.51
CA GLU A 144 10.73 31.55 -5.35
C GLU A 144 10.92 30.74 -4.07
N ILE A 145 10.60 29.42 -4.07
CA ILE A 145 10.72 28.60 -2.86
C ILE A 145 12.20 28.35 -2.51
N LEU A 146 13.08 28.22 -3.49
CA LEU A 146 14.51 28.07 -3.24
C LEU A 146 15.14 29.32 -2.64
N ASP A 147 14.72 30.50 -3.09
CA ASP A 147 15.16 31.78 -2.51
C ASP A 147 14.60 31.99 -1.12
N HIS A 148 13.35 31.62 -0.87
CA HIS A 148 12.75 31.66 0.47
C HIS A 148 13.43 30.68 1.43
N TRP A 149 13.85 29.49 0.97
CA TRP A 149 14.57 28.49 1.79
C TRP A 149 15.85 29.04 2.40
N LYS A 150 16.53 29.95 1.71
CA LYS A 150 17.75 30.63 2.24
C LYS A 150 17.46 31.45 3.52
N GLN A 151 16.20 31.86 3.73
CA GLN A 151 15.74 32.57 4.93
C GLN A 151 15.34 31.63 6.06
N CYS A 152 15.37 30.30 5.83
CA CYS A 152 15.00 29.26 6.76
C CYS A 152 16.20 28.39 7.14
N PRO A 153 17.24 28.94 7.84
CA PRO A 153 18.50 28.24 8.10
C PRO A 153 18.37 27.02 9.01
N ASP A 154 17.28 26.90 9.78
CA ASP A 154 17.02 25.76 10.67
C ASP A 154 16.20 24.66 9.97
N VAL A 155 15.86 24.83 8.66
CA VAL A 155 15.18 23.82 7.84
C VAL A 155 16.17 23.24 6.82
N GLU A 156 16.53 21.98 6.98
CA GLU A 156 17.42 21.27 6.06
C GLU A 156 16.63 20.65 4.91
N MET A 157 17.06 20.91 3.67
CA MET A 157 16.57 20.18 2.49
C MET A 157 17.23 18.80 2.44
N GLU A 158 16.67 17.83 3.18
CA GLU A 158 17.15 16.45 3.22
C GLU A 158 16.94 15.74 1.88
N GLY A 159 15.82 16.02 1.22
CA GLY A 159 15.47 15.39 -0.05
C GLY A 159 14.70 16.28 -1.01
N ILE A 160 14.63 15.82 -2.26
CA ILE A 160 13.78 16.39 -3.31
C ILE A 160 13.06 15.25 -4.02
N PHE A 161 11.76 15.39 -4.30
CA PHE A 161 11.03 14.29 -4.92
C PHE A 161 9.86 14.70 -5.80
N THR A 162 9.53 13.80 -6.72
CA THR A 162 8.29 13.84 -7.49
C THR A 162 7.53 12.53 -7.38
N HIS A 163 6.39 12.42 -8.06
CA HIS A 163 5.64 11.18 -8.20
C HIS A 163 5.10 11.08 -9.62
N PHE A 164 5.49 10.03 -10.33
CA PHE A 164 5.03 9.76 -11.68
C PHE A 164 3.56 9.31 -11.65
N CYS A 165 2.76 9.78 -12.58
CA CYS A 165 1.33 9.50 -12.60
C CYS A 165 0.96 8.28 -13.47
N VAL A 166 1.83 7.88 -14.41
CA VAL A 166 1.53 6.85 -15.43
C VAL A 166 2.73 5.95 -15.73
N ALA A 167 3.60 5.71 -14.74
CA ALA A 167 4.83 4.93 -14.94
C ALA A 167 4.59 3.45 -15.31
N ASP A 168 3.37 2.97 -15.14
CA ASP A 168 2.90 1.64 -15.50
C ASP A 168 2.31 1.55 -16.90
N THR A 169 1.88 2.67 -17.50
CA THR A 169 1.08 2.69 -18.75
C THR A 169 1.63 3.60 -19.83
N ASP A 170 2.36 4.68 -19.48
CA ASP A 170 2.93 5.65 -20.44
C ASP A 170 4.35 6.07 -20.04
N LEU A 171 5.34 5.36 -20.54
CA LEU A 171 6.76 5.65 -20.28
C LEU A 171 7.23 6.95 -20.95
N GLU A 172 6.63 7.34 -22.08
CA GLU A 172 7.03 8.59 -22.75
C GLU A 172 6.66 9.81 -21.89
N TYR A 173 5.44 9.82 -21.38
CA TYR A 173 5.02 10.89 -20.46
C TYR A 173 5.82 10.84 -19.15
N THR A 174 6.12 9.66 -18.65
CA THR A 174 6.95 9.48 -17.45
C THR A 174 8.36 10.03 -17.64
N ARG A 175 8.98 9.85 -18.83
CA ARG A 175 10.27 10.49 -19.16
C ARG A 175 10.17 12.02 -19.19
N LYS A 176 9.10 12.58 -19.73
CA LYS A 176 8.86 14.04 -19.69
C LYS A 176 8.79 14.54 -18.23
N GLN A 177 8.07 13.83 -17.36
CA GLN A 177 8.04 14.14 -15.93
C GLN A 177 9.45 14.05 -15.31
N ASN A 178 10.23 13.04 -15.66
CA ASN A 178 11.58 12.84 -15.14
C ASN A 178 12.54 13.95 -15.59
N GLU A 179 12.46 14.43 -16.83
CA GLU A 179 13.26 15.55 -17.30
C GLU A 179 12.96 16.87 -16.55
N ILE A 180 11.69 17.14 -16.25
CA ILE A 180 11.31 18.27 -15.39
C ILE A 180 11.92 18.10 -14.00
N PHE A 181 11.87 16.88 -13.46
CA PHE A 181 12.43 16.58 -12.14
C PHE A 181 13.95 16.74 -12.09
N LYS A 182 14.69 16.29 -13.10
CA LYS A 182 16.15 16.47 -13.20
C LYS A 182 16.55 17.93 -13.17
N ARG A 183 15.85 18.80 -13.93
CA ARG A 183 16.10 20.25 -13.89
C ARG A 183 15.84 20.84 -12.49
N ALA A 184 14.82 20.36 -11.78
CA ALA A 184 14.55 20.82 -10.42
C ALA A 184 15.68 20.40 -9.44
N ILE A 185 16.25 19.19 -9.60
CA ILE A 185 17.41 18.74 -8.83
C ILE A 185 18.62 19.64 -9.10
N GLU A 186 18.90 19.95 -10.37
CA GLU A 186 20.02 20.83 -10.77
C GLU A 186 19.87 22.22 -10.15
N LYS A 187 18.68 22.82 -10.20
CA LYS A 187 18.39 24.12 -9.57
C LYS A 187 18.59 24.09 -8.05
N ALA A 188 18.08 23.07 -7.38
CA ALA A 188 18.28 22.91 -5.93
C ALA A 188 19.77 22.79 -5.57
N ARG A 189 20.56 22.05 -6.34
CA ARG A 189 22.02 21.92 -6.17
C ARG A 189 22.74 23.22 -6.44
N ALA A 190 22.35 23.94 -7.49
CA ALA A 190 22.91 25.29 -7.80
C ALA A 190 22.58 26.30 -6.69
N ALA A 191 21.46 26.16 -5.99
CA ALA A 191 21.11 26.98 -4.83
C ALA A 191 21.87 26.61 -3.54
N GLY A 192 22.79 25.61 -3.60
CA GLY A 192 23.65 25.20 -2.48
C GLY A 192 23.11 24.03 -1.64
N HIS A 193 22.00 23.40 -2.06
CA HIS A 193 21.47 22.21 -1.40
C HIS A 193 22.05 20.93 -2.01
N ASN A 194 22.08 19.84 -1.23
CA ASN A 194 22.50 18.53 -1.74
C ASN A 194 21.46 17.45 -1.36
N PRO A 195 20.22 17.57 -1.86
CA PRO A 195 19.14 16.69 -1.46
C PRO A 195 19.26 15.29 -2.05
N ILE A 196 18.74 14.29 -1.32
CA ILE A 196 18.50 12.94 -1.82
C ILE A 196 17.35 12.99 -2.83
N ALA A 197 17.62 12.68 -4.10
CA ALA A 197 16.61 12.72 -5.14
C ALA A 197 15.83 11.40 -5.22
N HIS A 198 14.50 11.46 -5.30
CA HIS A 198 13.67 10.27 -5.42
C HIS A 198 12.38 10.49 -6.20
N ALA A 199 12.12 9.62 -7.18
CA ALA A 199 10.94 9.68 -8.05
C ALA A 199 10.16 8.36 -8.09
N ALA A 200 10.86 7.24 -8.26
CA ALA A 200 10.29 5.93 -8.50
C ALA A 200 9.51 5.38 -7.31
N ALA A 201 8.21 5.12 -7.51
CA ALA A 201 7.38 4.26 -6.68
C ALA A 201 7.45 2.81 -7.21
N THR A 202 6.57 1.93 -6.75
CA THR A 202 6.57 0.50 -7.11
C THR A 202 6.68 0.24 -8.62
N SER A 203 5.87 0.88 -9.45
CA SER A 203 5.84 0.66 -10.90
C SER A 203 7.09 1.12 -11.64
N ALA A 204 7.76 2.16 -11.13
CA ALA A 204 8.95 2.76 -11.75
C ALA A 204 10.27 2.23 -11.17
N MET A 205 10.26 1.58 -10.00
CA MET A 205 11.49 1.23 -9.27
C MET A 205 12.41 0.26 -10.03
N MET A 206 11.86 -0.51 -10.97
CA MET A 206 12.59 -1.47 -11.79
C MET A 206 13.22 -0.85 -13.04
N ILE A 207 13.00 0.45 -13.28
CA ILE A 207 13.49 1.16 -14.47
C ILE A 207 14.68 2.05 -14.03
N PRO A 208 15.92 1.73 -14.46
CA PRO A 208 17.13 2.40 -13.94
C PRO A 208 17.11 3.93 -14.08
N GLU A 209 16.60 4.46 -15.19
CA GLU A 209 16.55 5.91 -15.44
C GLU A 209 15.69 6.70 -14.46
N PHE A 210 14.83 6.04 -13.67
CA PHE A 210 13.90 6.67 -12.72
C PHE A 210 14.28 6.47 -11.24
N GLN A 211 15.30 5.65 -10.95
CA GLN A 211 15.67 5.28 -9.57
C GLN A 211 16.26 6.44 -8.77
N HIS A 212 17.05 7.30 -9.42
CA HIS A 212 17.81 8.38 -8.77
C HIS A 212 18.61 7.86 -7.55
N ASP A 213 18.62 8.61 -6.43
CA ASP A 213 19.34 8.22 -5.22
C ASP A 213 18.54 7.26 -4.33
N MET A 214 17.21 7.19 -4.52
CA MET A 214 16.33 6.38 -3.65
C MET A 214 15.03 6.00 -4.36
N VAL A 215 14.55 4.76 -4.13
CA VAL A 215 13.24 4.29 -4.60
C VAL A 215 12.25 4.16 -3.43
N ARG A 216 10.95 4.30 -3.74
CA ARG A 216 9.87 4.30 -2.75
C ARG A 216 8.81 3.22 -3.04
N PRO A 217 9.14 1.91 -2.91
CA PRO A 217 8.13 0.89 -3.06
C PRO A 217 7.02 1.02 -2.01
N GLY A 218 5.78 0.89 -2.48
CA GLY A 218 4.59 0.76 -1.67
C GLY A 218 4.04 -0.64 -1.82
N ILE A 219 3.07 -0.82 -2.72
CA ILE A 219 2.35 -2.09 -2.87
C ILE A 219 3.28 -3.29 -3.17
N GLY A 220 4.41 -3.06 -3.82
CA GLY A 220 5.40 -4.11 -4.12
C GLY A 220 5.98 -4.80 -2.89
N ILE A 221 6.13 -4.10 -1.76
CA ILE A 221 6.61 -4.73 -0.53
C ILE A 221 5.59 -5.71 0.07
N TYR A 222 4.31 -5.57 -0.28
CA TYR A 222 3.23 -6.44 0.16
C TYR A 222 2.97 -7.60 -0.81
N GLY A 223 3.77 -7.71 -1.89
CA GLY A 223 3.83 -8.88 -2.76
C GLY A 223 2.99 -8.79 -4.03
N THR A 224 2.68 -7.58 -4.50
CA THR A 224 1.84 -7.34 -5.66
C THR A 224 2.26 -6.07 -6.44
N GLY A 225 1.75 -5.86 -7.66
CA GLY A 225 1.96 -4.61 -8.42
C GLY A 225 3.34 -4.45 -9.05
N VAL A 226 4.13 -5.51 -9.20
CA VAL A 226 5.45 -5.50 -9.87
C VAL A 226 5.51 -6.65 -10.88
N PRO A 227 5.00 -6.48 -12.11
CA PRO A 227 4.98 -7.54 -13.12
C PRO A 227 6.35 -8.15 -13.40
N GLN A 228 7.43 -7.36 -13.36
CA GLN A 228 8.80 -7.83 -13.59
C GLN A 228 9.30 -8.82 -12.51
N LEU A 229 8.64 -8.86 -11.36
CA LEU A 229 8.96 -9.74 -10.24
C LEU A 229 7.84 -10.76 -9.98
N GLU A 230 6.96 -11.00 -10.97
CA GLU A 230 5.91 -12.00 -10.85
C GLU A 230 6.48 -13.38 -10.50
N GLY A 231 5.82 -14.06 -9.57
CA GLY A 231 6.27 -15.35 -9.05
C GLY A 231 7.46 -15.29 -8.08
N ARG A 232 8.17 -14.16 -7.97
CA ARG A 232 9.27 -13.97 -7.01
C ARG A 232 8.81 -13.30 -5.71
N LEU A 233 7.86 -12.35 -5.81
CA LEU A 233 7.24 -11.72 -4.64
C LEU A 233 6.17 -12.64 -4.04
N ARG A 234 6.02 -12.57 -2.72
CA ARG A 234 5.01 -13.34 -1.97
C ARG A 234 3.97 -12.38 -1.40
N LEU A 235 2.69 -12.70 -1.61
CA LEU A 235 1.61 -11.94 -1.00
C LEU A 235 1.75 -11.99 0.54
N ALA A 236 1.85 -10.82 1.17
CA ALA A 236 2.10 -10.69 2.59
C ALA A 236 0.83 -10.84 3.45
N GLN A 237 -0.34 -10.92 2.83
CA GLN A 237 -1.61 -11.12 3.52
C GLN A 237 -2.40 -12.28 2.95
N GLN A 238 -3.21 -12.91 3.80
CA GLN A 238 -4.19 -13.92 3.41
C GLN A 238 -5.46 -13.76 4.24
N LEU A 239 -6.60 -13.64 3.56
CA LEU A 239 -7.90 -13.58 4.21
C LEU A 239 -8.56 -14.95 4.18
N THR A 240 -8.84 -15.49 5.37
CA THR A 240 -9.49 -16.80 5.52
C THR A 240 -10.76 -16.71 6.35
N THR A 241 -11.64 -17.71 6.17
CA THR A 241 -12.82 -17.88 6.97
C THR A 241 -13.21 -19.38 7.05
N ARG A 242 -14.35 -19.70 7.68
CA ARG A 242 -14.92 -21.03 7.64
C ARG A 242 -16.43 -20.95 7.33
N PRO A 243 -17.03 -21.99 6.76
CA PRO A 243 -18.46 -22.02 6.52
C PRO A 243 -19.27 -21.84 7.81
N VAL A 244 -20.39 -21.12 7.72
CA VAL A 244 -21.41 -21.05 8.80
C VAL A 244 -22.63 -21.89 8.45
N ARG A 245 -22.75 -22.31 7.19
CA ARG A 245 -23.79 -23.22 6.71
C ARG A 245 -23.37 -23.88 5.42
N ILE A 246 -23.73 -25.15 5.28
CA ILE A 246 -23.72 -25.90 4.03
C ILE A 246 -25.12 -26.49 3.83
N GLN A 247 -25.73 -26.26 2.65
CA GLN A 247 -27.08 -26.72 2.37
C GLN A 247 -27.23 -27.20 0.93
N LYS A 248 -28.08 -28.16 0.72
CA LYS A 248 -28.51 -28.62 -0.61
C LYS A 248 -29.70 -27.78 -1.05
N ILE A 249 -29.69 -27.37 -2.31
CA ILE A 249 -30.80 -26.72 -3.00
C ILE A 249 -31.17 -27.50 -4.27
N LYS A 250 -32.40 -27.33 -4.76
CA LYS A 250 -32.88 -27.98 -5.97
C LYS A 250 -32.69 -27.14 -7.21
N ALA A 251 -32.63 -27.77 -8.38
CA ALA A 251 -32.77 -27.05 -9.65
C ALA A 251 -34.00 -26.12 -9.60
N GLY A 252 -33.84 -24.86 -10.03
CA GLY A 252 -34.86 -23.81 -9.96
C GLY A 252 -34.86 -22.98 -8.68
N ASP A 253 -34.18 -23.40 -7.60
CA ASP A 253 -34.01 -22.59 -6.41
C ASP A 253 -33.08 -21.40 -6.67
N SER A 254 -33.36 -20.30 -5.98
CA SER A 254 -32.54 -19.07 -6.13
C SER A 254 -31.70 -18.77 -4.89
N VAL A 255 -30.56 -18.10 -5.08
CA VAL A 255 -29.66 -17.72 -4.00
C VAL A 255 -29.55 -16.20 -3.89
N GLY A 256 -29.72 -15.68 -2.66
CA GLY A 256 -29.46 -14.32 -2.27
C GLY A 256 -30.45 -13.28 -2.77
N TYR A 257 -30.14 -12.02 -2.49
CA TYR A 257 -30.97 -10.86 -2.83
C TYR A 257 -31.17 -10.70 -4.34
N GLY A 258 -32.42 -10.44 -4.73
CA GLY A 258 -32.81 -10.19 -6.12
C GLY A 258 -32.79 -11.43 -6.99
N ARG A 259 -32.60 -12.62 -6.41
CA ARG A 259 -32.60 -13.90 -7.14
C ARG A 259 -31.66 -13.86 -8.38
N THR A 260 -30.48 -13.27 -8.23
CA THR A 260 -29.54 -13.08 -9.35
C THR A 260 -28.78 -14.35 -9.74
N PHE A 261 -28.90 -15.40 -8.94
CA PHE A 261 -28.49 -16.76 -9.25
C PHE A 261 -29.69 -17.70 -9.09
N ILE A 262 -29.89 -18.55 -10.06
CA ILE A 262 -30.89 -19.64 -10.05
C ILE A 262 -30.11 -20.92 -10.34
N ALA A 263 -30.25 -21.94 -9.50
CA ALA A 263 -29.58 -23.21 -9.67
C ALA A 263 -30.13 -23.95 -10.90
N GLU A 264 -29.26 -24.29 -11.83
CA GLU A 264 -29.61 -25.05 -13.05
C GLU A 264 -29.71 -26.56 -12.77
N ARG A 265 -29.12 -27.02 -11.66
CA ARG A 265 -29.10 -28.41 -11.18
C ARG A 265 -29.20 -28.44 -9.66
N ASP A 266 -29.45 -29.63 -9.11
CA ASP A 266 -29.32 -29.84 -7.67
C ASP A 266 -27.91 -29.47 -7.23
N SER A 267 -27.80 -28.54 -6.30
CA SER A 267 -26.54 -27.88 -5.95
C SER A 267 -26.29 -27.90 -4.44
N VAL A 268 -25.02 -27.78 -4.04
CA VAL A 268 -24.59 -27.63 -2.65
C VAL A 268 -24.01 -26.23 -2.46
N ILE A 269 -24.66 -25.43 -1.62
CA ILE A 269 -24.29 -24.04 -1.37
C ILE A 269 -23.67 -23.89 0.01
N MET A 270 -22.48 -23.28 0.05
CA MET A 270 -21.74 -22.90 1.24
C MET A 270 -21.96 -21.42 1.53
N THR A 271 -22.30 -21.08 2.78
CA THR A 271 -22.42 -19.70 3.27
C THR A 271 -21.22 -19.35 4.15
N LEU A 272 -20.58 -18.21 3.86
CA LEU A 272 -19.39 -17.71 4.55
C LEU A 272 -19.70 -16.39 5.27
N PRO A 273 -19.21 -16.20 6.53
CA PRO A 273 -19.51 -15.03 7.36
C PRO A 273 -18.60 -13.83 7.04
N ILE A 274 -18.62 -13.37 5.80
CA ILE A 274 -17.95 -12.17 5.31
C ILE A 274 -18.84 -11.48 4.28
N GLY A 275 -18.88 -10.16 4.28
CA GLY A 275 -19.64 -9.38 3.32
C GLY A 275 -19.13 -7.95 3.16
N TYR A 276 -19.93 -7.06 2.52
CA TYR A 276 -19.46 -5.70 2.28
C TYR A 276 -19.30 -4.86 3.56
N GLY A 277 -19.95 -5.24 4.66
CA GLY A 277 -19.72 -4.66 5.99
C GLY A 277 -18.32 -4.95 6.55
N ASP A 278 -17.64 -5.97 6.04
CA ASP A 278 -16.27 -6.34 6.36
C ASP A 278 -15.26 -5.78 5.36
N GLY A 279 -15.75 -5.21 4.25
CA GLY A 279 -14.93 -4.69 3.16
C GLY A 279 -14.89 -5.56 1.90
N TYR A 280 -15.59 -6.69 1.85
CA TYR A 280 -15.68 -7.52 0.64
C TYR A 280 -16.64 -6.88 -0.36
N SER A 281 -16.12 -6.40 -1.50
CA SER A 281 -16.87 -5.58 -2.45
C SER A 281 -18.14 -6.26 -2.98
N ARG A 282 -19.27 -5.51 -3.00
CA ARG A 282 -20.52 -5.98 -3.59
C ARG A 282 -20.45 -6.18 -5.09
N LEU A 283 -19.48 -5.55 -5.78
CA LEU A 283 -19.23 -5.70 -7.21
C LEU A 283 -18.70 -7.10 -7.59
N LEU A 284 -18.25 -7.88 -6.61
CA LEU A 284 -17.80 -9.27 -6.78
C LEU A 284 -18.96 -10.28 -6.84
N SER A 285 -20.21 -9.86 -6.68
CA SER A 285 -21.41 -10.70 -6.75
C SER A 285 -21.46 -11.49 -8.07
N ASN A 286 -21.61 -12.82 -7.99
CA ASN A 286 -21.65 -13.77 -9.12
C ASN A 286 -20.38 -13.77 -10.00
N LYS A 287 -19.29 -13.13 -9.60
CA LYS A 287 -18.09 -13.03 -10.41
C LYS A 287 -16.89 -13.75 -9.78
N ALA A 288 -16.62 -13.46 -8.52
CA ALA A 288 -15.43 -13.96 -7.83
C ALA A 288 -15.56 -15.43 -7.42
N ASP A 289 -14.41 -16.00 -7.06
CA ASP A 289 -14.30 -17.32 -6.46
C ASP A 289 -13.82 -17.22 -5.00
N VAL A 290 -13.91 -18.33 -4.27
CA VAL A 290 -13.19 -18.61 -3.04
C VAL A 290 -12.47 -19.94 -3.18
N LEU A 291 -11.42 -20.18 -2.37
CA LEU A 291 -10.73 -21.48 -2.39
C LEU A 291 -11.17 -22.33 -1.20
N VAL A 292 -11.52 -23.57 -1.46
CA VAL A 292 -11.78 -24.60 -0.44
C VAL A 292 -11.17 -25.93 -0.90
N ARG A 293 -10.41 -26.58 -0.03
CA ARG A 293 -9.71 -27.84 -0.35
C ARG A 293 -8.80 -27.74 -1.59
N GLY A 294 -8.18 -26.57 -1.79
CA GLY A 294 -7.30 -26.31 -2.95
C GLY A 294 -8.03 -26.18 -4.28
N ARG A 295 -9.34 -25.93 -4.29
CA ARG A 295 -10.16 -25.79 -5.49
C ARG A 295 -10.98 -24.50 -5.44
N ARG A 296 -11.24 -23.91 -6.60
CA ARG A 296 -12.09 -22.73 -6.74
C ARG A 296 -13.58 -23.10 -6.61
N ALA A 297 -14.30 -22.36 -5.77
CA ALA A 297 -15.74 -22.41 -5.62
C ALA A 297 -16.32 -21.04 -5.97
N LYS A 298 -17.19 -21.00 -6.99
CA LYS A 298 -17.73 -19.75 -7.53
C LYS A 298 -18.71 -19.11 -6.56
N LEU A 299 -18.61 -17.80 -6.38
CA LEU A 299 -19.63 -17.02 -5.68
C LEU A 299 -20.93 -17.02 -6.47
N VAL A 300 -22.01 -17.34 -5.79
CA VAL A 300 -23.37 -17.39 -6.34
C VAL A 300 -24.30 -16.49 -5.54
N GLY A 301 -25.09 -15.67 -6.23
CA GLY A 301 -25.93 -14.65 -5.62
C GLY A 301 -25.18 -13.37 -5.27
N ARG A 302 -25.90 -12.39 -4.72
CA ARG A 302 -25.32 -11.09 -4.34
C ARG A 302 -24.56 -11.18 -3.03
N VAL A 303 -23.40 -10.53 -2.98
CA VAL A 303 -22.69 -10.26 -1.72
C VAL A 303 -23.63 -9.48 -0.79
N CYS A 304 -23.87 -10.00 0.41
CA CYS A 304 -24.67 -9.38 1.45
C CYS A 304 -23.80 -8.52 2.38
N MET A 305 -24.41 -7.86 3.36
CA MET A 305 -23.68 -7.06 4.34
C MET A 305 -22.69 -7.90 5.15
N ASP A 306 -23.10 -9.11 5.57
CA ASP A 306 -22.38 -9.94 6.52
C ASP A 306 -22.01 -11.32 5.99
N MET A 307 -22.48 -11.69 4.78
CA MET A 307 -22.34 -13.04 4.24
C MET A 307 -22.16 -13.04 2.73
N ILE A 308 -21.44 -14.05 2.25
CA ILE A 308 -21.38 -14.46 0.84
C ILE A 308 -21.74 -15.93 0.72
N THR A 309 -22.12 -16.35 -0.46
CA THR A 309 -22.47 -17.72 -0.80
C THR A 309 -21.63 -18.23 -1.97
N ALA A 310 -21.18 -19.48 -1.89
CA ALA A 310 -20.40 -20.13 -2.94
C ALA A 310 -20.97 -21.51 -3.28
N ASP A 311 -20.92 -21.88 -4.55
CA ASP A 311 -21.31 -23.21 -5.03
C ASP A 311 -20.13 -24.19 -4.86
N ILE A 312 -20.34 -25.23 -4.07
CA ILE A 312 -19.38 -26.29 -3.79
C ILE A 312 -19.84 -27.66 -4.33
N THR A 313 -20.79 -27.67 -5.23
CA THR A 313 -21.38 -28.92 -5.77
C THR A 313 -20.34 -29.89 -6.29
N ASP A 314 -19.34 -29.38 -6.99
CA ASP A 314 -18.26 -30.17 -7.59
C ASP A 314 -17.03 -30.35 -6.69
N ILE A 315 -17.12 -29.95 -5.42
CA ILE A 315 -16.06 -30.10 -4.43
C ILE A 315 -16.52 -31.03 -3.29
N PRO A 316 -16.34 -32.35 -3.44
CA PRO A 316 -16.92 -33.30 -2.50
C PRO A 316 -16.26 -33.24 -1.12
N GLY A 317 -17.05 -33.52 -0.10
CA GLY A 317 -16.61 -33.69 1.27
C GLY A 317 -16.29 -32.41 2.02
N VAL A 318 -16.66 -31.21 1.50
CA VAL A 318 -16.53 -29.94 2.23
C VAL A 318 -17.37 -29.99 3.51
N THR A 319 -16.77 -29.56 4.61
CA THR A 319 -17.38 -29.55 5.95
C THR A 319 -17.35 -28.14 6.55
N MET A 320 -18.01 -27.97 7.68
CA MET A 320 -18.01 -26.71 8.43
C MET A 320 -16.63 -26.35 9.01
N ASP A 321 -15.73 -27.33 9.12
CA ASP A 321 -14.37 -27.14 9.67
C ASP A 321 -13.34 -26.79 8.61
N ASP A 322 -13.68 -26.85 7.33
CA ASP A 322 -12.73 -26.55 6.26
C ASP A 322 -12.39 -25.04 6.23
N GLU A 323 -11.08 -24.73 6.12
CA GLU A 323 -10.63 -23.37 5.87
C GLU A 323 -10.97 -22.97 4.44
N VAL A 324 -11.57 -21.79 4.29
CA VAL A 324 -11.91 -21.16 3.01
C VAL A 324 -11.04 -19.91 2.84
N VAL A 325 -10.30 -19.83 1.74
CA VAL A 325 -9.48 -18.65 1.40
C VAL A 325 -10.26 -17.72 0.50
N ILE A 326 -10.35 -16.46 0.93
CA ILE A 326 -11.01 -15.37 0.20
C ILE A 326 -9.98 -14.59 -0.65
N VAL A 327 -8.81 -14.32 -0.08
CA VAL A 327 -7.64 -13.74 -0.74
C VAL A 327 -6.42 -14.52 -0.27
N GLY A 328 -5.57 -14.94 -1.18
CA GLY A 328 -4.36 -15.69 -0.86
C GLY A 328 -4.33 -17.07 -1.52
N ARG A 329 -3.47 -17.95 -1.01
CA ARG A 329 -3.16 -19.25 -1.62
C ARG A 329 -3.70 -20.43 -0.80
N GLN A 330 -4.18 -21.44 -1.51
CA GLN A 330 -4.49 -22.76 -0.90
C GLN A 330 -4.09 -23.87 -1.89
N GLY A 331 -3.07 -24.64 -1.53
CA GLY A 331 -2.47 -25.60 -2.46
C GLY A 331 -1.79 -24.91 -3.65
N SER A 332 -2.13 -25.34 -4.86
CA SER A 332 -1.66 -24.72 -6.12
C SER A 332 -2.45 -23.48 -6.52
N GLU A 333 -3.67 -23.31 -6.01
CA GLU A 333 -4.55 -22.20 -6.36
C GLU A 333 -4.23 -20.93 -5.56
N CYS A 334 -4.49 -19.77 -6.20
CA CYS A 334 -4.32 -18.46 -5.57
C CYS A 334 -5.44 -17.52 -6.06
N ILE A 335 -6.00 -16.73 -5.14
CA ILE A 335 -6.86 -15.58 -5.44
C ILE A 335 -6.06 -14.34 -5.05
N THR A 336 -5.69 -13.54 -6.05
CA THR A 336 -4.87 -12.34 -5.84
C THR A 336 -5.71 -11.08 -5.68
N PRO A 337 -5.17 -10.02 -5.04
CA PRO A 337 -5.82 -8.72 -5.02
C PRO A 337 -6.06 -8.14 -6.42
N GLU A 338 -5.19 -8.43 -7.40
CA GLU A 338 -5.34 -8.01 -8.79
C GLU A 338 -6.55 -8.67 -9.44
N GLU A 339 -6.72 -9.98 -9.27
CA GLU A 339 -7.86 -10.73 -9.79
C GLU A 339 -9.19 -10.15 -9.27
N LEU A 340 -9.28 -9.88 -7.97
CA LEU A 340 -10.47 -9.29 -7.37
C LEU A 340 -10.66 -7.83 -7.81
N ALA A 341 -9.59 -7.06 -7.97
CA ALA A 341 -9.64 -5.68 -8.42
C ALA A 341 -10.19 -5.56 -9.84
N GLU A 342 -9.74 -6.42 -10.75
CA GLU A 342 -10.25 -6.48 -12.12
C GLU A 342 -11.75 -6.76 -12.14
N MET A 343 -12.22 -7.78 -11.40
CA MET A 343 -13.64 -8.12 -11.29
C MET A 343 -14.48 -7.01 -10.68
N ALA A 344 -13.93 -6.27 -9.71
CA ALA A 344 -14.58 -5.16 -9.03
C ALA A 344 -14.38 -3.81 -9.73
N GLN A 345 -13.66 -3.76 -10.86
CA GLN A 345 -13.32 -2.54 -11.62
C GLN A 345 -12.64 -1.48 -10.75
N THR A 346 -11.62 -1.91 -10.01
CA THR A 346 -10.81 -1.09 -9.12
C THR A 346 -9.34 -1.48 -9.19
N ILE A 347 -8.55 -1.09 -8.19
CA ILE A 347 -7.11 -1.36 -8.10
C ILE A 347 -6.79 -2.25 -6.89
N PRO A 348 -5.69 -3.03 -6.92
CA PRO A 348 -5.31 -3.94 -5.82
C PRO A 348 -5.19 -3.25 -4.47
N TYR A 349 -4.80 -1.97 -4.45
CA TYR A 349 -4.72 -1.14 -3.24
C TYR A 349 -6.05 -1.07 -2.48
N GLU A 350 -7.16 -0.84 -3.20
CA GLU A 350 -8.48 -0.74 -2.59
C GLU A 350 -8.94 -2.09 -2.04
N ILE A 351 -8.65 -3.19 -2.73
CA ILE A 351 -8.94 -4.54 -2.24
C ILE A 351 -8.20 -4.81 -0.93
N MET A 352 -6.89 -4.52 -0.87
CA MET A 352 -6.06 -4.77 0.32
C MET A 352 -6.48 -3.91 1.52
N LEU A 353 -6.83 -2.65 1.27
CA LEU A 353 -7.27 -1.69 2.30
C LEU A 353 -8.74 -1.83 2.67
N GLY A 354 -9.52 -2.55 1.88
CA GLY A 354 -10.96 -2.68 2.05
C GLY A 354 -11.39 -3.39 3.33
N PHE A 355 -10.57 -4.33 3.82
CA PHE A 355 -10.90 -5.13 5.00
C PHE A 355 -10.81 -4.31 6.28
N ARG A 356 -11.90 -4.32 7.07
CA ARG A 356 -12.16 -3.36 8.16
C ARG A 356 -12.02 -4.00 9.54
N ALA A 357 -12.20 -3.19 10.59
CA ALA A 357 -12.05 -3.54 11.99
C ALA A 357 -12.81 -4.79 12.48
N ARG A 358 -13.84 -5.25 11.74
CA ARG A 358 -14.57 -6.49 12.08
C ARG A 358 -13.81 -7.76 11.71
N VAL A 359 -12.79 -7.66 10.85
CA VAL A 359 -11.89 -8.77 10.48
C VAL A 359 -10.73 -8.77 11.47
N ALA A 360 -10.59 -9.86 12.24
CA ALA A 360 -9.48 -10.00 13.16
C ALA A 360 -8.16 -10.17 12.40
N MET A 361 -7.09 -9.55 12.91
CA MET A 361 -5.75 -9.68 12.33
C MET A 361 -4.92 -10.66 13.16
N GLU A 362 -4.25 -11.57 12.48
CA GLU A 362 -3.27 -12.49 13.04
C GLU A 362 -1.91 -12.25 12.38
N ILE A 363 -0.90 -11.95 13.19
CA ILE A 363 0.47 -11.78 12.72
C ILE A 363 1.15 -13.16 12.74
N VAL A 364 1.71 -13.54 11.61
CA VAL A 364 2.38 -14.82 11.40
C VAL A 364 3.84 -14.57 11.05
N ASP A 365 4.76 -15.04 11.90
CA ASP A 365 6.19 -14.84 11.68
C ASP A 365 6.75 -15.64 10.50
N ARG A 366 6.16 -16.79 10.20
CA ARG A 366 6.59 -17.67 9.10
C ARG A 366 5.41 -18.15 8.27
N TYR A 367 5.51 -17.93 6.97
CA TYR A 367 4.60 -18.52 5.99
C TYR A 367 4.81 -20.05 5.97
N ARG A 368 3.78 -20.83 6.30
CA ARG A 368 3.80 -22.28 6.09
C ARG A 368 3.35 -22.55 4.65
N ARG A 369 4.23 -23.16 3.87
CA ARG A 369 3.92 -23.60 2.49
C ARG A 369 2.89 -24.72 2.48
#